data_5707d1e9e13490c1165427f602311983
#
_entry.id   5707d1e9e13490c1165427f602311983
#
_cell.length_a   1.000
_cell.length_b   1.000
_cell.length_c   1.000
_cell.angle_alpha   90.00
_cell.angle_beta   90.00
_cell.angle_gamma   90.00
#
_symmetry.space_group_name_H-M   'P 1'
#
loop_
_entity.id
_entity.type
_entity.pdbx_description
1 polymer ?
#
loop_
_entity_poly.entity_id
_entity_poly.type
_entity_poly.pdbx_seq_one_letter_code
_entity_poly.pdbx_strand_id
1 'polypeptide(L)'
;IVVMVDGQRQPTTRAVRAANTIDVDLPRHDCTVMMYAQNKNGNSEPATIRLIREATSMELPKLFVVAIGVGDYNDPKLPKLRFTCKDAKDFSKAITSKKGLPYEDVQVKILCDNEATRADIFEAMEWLKQESSPNDVCIFFFAGHGMRDEKDRFYFMPYGCNTNKLYECFSASDFRNEAEDIHGKLIASVDACYSGALFEGGRSAATTHFIEQLKRSKNGMLLYASSSSDTKSREDESW
;
A
#
# COMPACT_ATOMS: atom_id res chain seq x y z
N ILE A 1 -16.84 -24.69 27.32
CA ILE A 1 -16.16 -25.45 26.28
C ILE A 1 -14.80 -24.82 26.07
N VAL A 2 -13.78 -25.64 25.92
CA VAL A 2 -12.41 -25.23 25.54
C VAL A 2 -12.15 -25.71 24.13
N VAL A 3 -11.63 -24.84 23.29
CA VAL A 3 -11.21 -25.16 21.91
C VAL A 3 -9.72 -24.99 21.81
N MET A 4 -9.05 -25.96 21.21
CA MET A 4 -7.62 -25.95 20.92
C MET A 4 -7.39 -26.17 19.44
N VAL A 5 -6.46 -25.44 18.85
CA VAL A 5 -6.00 -25.63 17.48
C VAL A 5 -4.49 -25.87 17.53
N ASP A 6 -4.06 -27.00 17.01
CA ASP A 6 -2.67 -27.49 17.07
C ASP A 6 -2.05 -27.39 18.49
N GLY A 7 -2.87 -27.79 19.50
CA GLY A 7 -2.46 -27.75 20.91
C GLY A 7 -2.46 -26.37 21.55
N GLN A 8 -2.79 -25.31 20.84
CA GLN A 8 -2.92 -23.96 21.40
C GLN A 8 -4.37 -23.61 21.71
N ARG A 9 -4.62 -23.14 22.93
CA ARG A 9 -5.96 -22.72 23.36
C ARG A 9 -6.38 -21.46 22.61
N GLN A 10 -7.54 -21.52 21.98
CA GLN A 10 -8.14 -20.39 21.30
C GLN A 10 -8.92 -19.51 22.27
N PRO A 11 -8.84 -18.17 22.15
CA PRO A 11 -9.69 -17.28 22.89
C PRO A 11 -11.14 -17.53 22.45
N THR A 12 -11.96 -18.07 23.34
CA THR A 12 -13.40 -18.16 23.10
C THR A 12 -13.98 -16.75 23.21
N THR A 13 -14.03 -16.03 22.13
CA THR A 13 -14.82 -14.79 22.03
C THR A 13 -16.27 -15.19 22.23
N ARG A 14 -16.91 -14.66 23.27
CA ARG A 14 -18.34 -14.80 23.56
C ARG A 14 -19.17 -14.17 22.44
N ALA A 15 -19.32 -14.85 21.35
CA ALA A 15 -20.42 -14.61 20.43
C ALA A 15 -21.39 -15.78 20.56
N VAL A 16 -22.12 -15.84 21.68
CA VAL A 16 -23.33 -16.63 21.78
C VAL A 16 -24.36 -15.96 20.87
N ARG A 17 -24.35 -16.37 19.62
CA ARG A 17 -25.51 -16.18 18.74
C ARG A 17 -26.10 -17.53 18.47
N ALA A 18 -27.29 -17.74 19.02
CA ALA A 18 -28.24 -18.85 18.77
C ALA A 18 -27.60 -20.25 18.58
N ALA A 19 -27.77 -21.09 19.63
CA ALA A 19 -27.66 -22.55 19.60
C ALA A 19 -26.34 -23.15 19.02
N ASN A 20 -25.39 -23.42 19.95
CA ASN A 20 -24.35 -24.44 19.79
C ASN A 20 -23.28 -24.28 18.73
N THR A 21 -22.98 -23.07 18.27
CA THR A 21 -21.87 -22.77 17.36
C THR A 21 -20.76 -22.00 18.06
N ILE A 22 -19.51 -22.34 17.76
CA ILE A 22 -18.30 -21.64 18.21
C ILE A 22 -17.48 -21.33 16.96
N ASP A 23 -17.24 -20.03 16.71
CA ASP A 23 -16.37 -19.59 15.63
C ASP A 23 -14.92 -19.68 16.09
N VAL A 24 -14.06 -20.26 15.25
CA VAL A 24 -12.64 -20.49 15.52
C VAL A 24 -11.83 -20.07 14.32
N ASP A 25 -10.82 -19.23 14.54
CA ASP A 25 -9.86 -18.90 13.51
C ASP A 25 -8.92 -20.08 13.23
N LEU A 26 -8.90 -20.54 11.97
CA LEU A 26 -8.07 -21.66 11.55
C LEU A 26 -6.78 -21.14 10.87
N PRO A 27 -5.64 -21.83 11.11
CA PRO A 27 -4.40 -21.52 10.42
C PRO A 27 -4.49 -21.86 8.91
N ARG A 28 -3.57 -21.30 8.13
CA ARG A 28 -3.52 -21.52 6.68
C ARG A 28 -2.79 -22.81 6.28
N HIS A 29 -2.75 -23.83 7.15
CA HIS A 29 -2.17 -25.15 6.93
C HIS A 29 -3.09 -26.23 7.52
N ASP A 30 -2.78 -27.50 7.28
CA ASP A 30 -3.48 -28.62 7.95
C ASP A 30 -3.41 -28.43 9.45
N CYS A 31 -4.52 -28.58 10.14
CA CYS A 31 -4.54 -28.38 11.57
C CYS A 31 -5.43 -29.42 12.29
N THR A 32 -5.19 -29.56 13.57
CA THR A 32 -6.00 -30.41 14.45
C THR A 32 -6.80 -29.54 15.40
N VAL A 33 -8.13 -29.62 15.32
CA VAL A 33 -9.02 -28.94 16.24
C VAL A 33 -9.49 -29.94 17.29
N MET A 34 -9.32 -29.59 18.57
CA MET A 34 -9.77 -30.39 19.72
C MET A 34 -10.73 -29.55 20.55
N MET A 35 -11.84 -30.17 20.97
CA MET A 35 -12.81 -29.53 21.86
C MET A 35 -13.12 -30.41 23.03
N TYR A 36 -13.26 -29.85 24.24
CA TYR A 36 -13.72 -30.51 25.42
C TYR A 36 -14.49 -29.57 26.35
N ALA A 37 -15.38 -30.14 27.16
CA ALA A 37 -16.03 -29.40 28.23
C ALA A 37 -15.14 -29.38 29.48
N GLN A 38 -15.09 -28.26 30.17
CA GLN A 38 -14.35 -28.10 31.41
C GLN A 38 -15.25 -27.53 32.50
N ASN A 39 -15.25 -28.16 33.67
CA ASN A 39 -15.94 -27.64 34.86
C ASN A 39 -15.05 -27.82 36.13
N LYS A 40 -15.60 -27.50 37.29
CA LYS A 40 -14.88 -27.64 38.58
C LYS A 40 -14.51 -29.07 38.96
N ASN A 41 -15.12 -30.06 38.33
CA ASN A 41 -14.90 -31.49 38.62
C ASN A 41 -13.94 -32.17 37.63
N GLY A 42 -13.52 -31.46 36.57
CA GLY A 42 -12.60 -31.98 35.56
C GLY A 42 -13.00 -31.64 34.12
N ASN A 43 -12.34 -32.33 33.19
CA ASN A 43 -12.58 -32.20 31.76
C ASN A 43 -13.33 -33.43 31.23
N SER A 44 -14.16 -33.21 30.21
CA SER A 44 -14.74 -34.31 29.42
C SER A 44 -13.68 -34.96 28.53
N GLU A 45 -14.00 -36.14 27.97
CA GLU A 45 -13.26 -36.65 26.82
C GLU A 45 -13.24 -35.64 25.68
N PRO A 46 -12.09 -35.45 25.01
CA PRO A 46 -11.98 -34.52 23.93
C PRO A 46 -12.57 -35.08 22.62
N ALA A 47 -13.31 -34.25 21.91
CA ALA A 47 -13.62 -34.48 20.51
C ALA A 47 -12.53 -33.86 19.65
N THR A 48 -11.94 -34.63 18.73
CA THR A 48 -10.84 -34.20 17.89
C THR A 48 -11.19 -34.39 16.41
N ILE A 49 -10.91 -33.37 15.60
CA ILE A 49 -11.03 -33.43 14.16
C ILE A 49 -9.71 -32.91 13.52
N ARG A 50 -9.23 -33.62 12.53
CA ARG A 50 -8.14 -33.15 11.68
C ARG A 50 -8.75 -32.49 10.45
N LEU A 51 -8.43 -31.23 10.26
CA LEU A 51 -8.80 -30.48 9.08
C LEU A 51 -7.61 -30.49 8.12
N ILE A 52 -7.84 -31.02 6.94
CA ILE A 52 -6.86 -31.02 5.85
C ILE A 52 -7.26 -29.88 4.95
N ARG A 53 -6.33 -28.95 4.75
CA ARG A 53 -6.51 -27.91 3.77
C ARG A 53 -6.34 -28.54 2.39
N GLU A 54 -7.41 -28.66 1.64
CA GLU A 54 -7.26 -28.89 0.21
C GLU A 54 -6.45 -27.73 -0.36
N ALA A 55 -5.27 -28.05 -0.90
CA ALA A 55 -4.55 -27.12 -1.75
C ALA A 55 -5.40 -26.94 -3.02
N THR A 56 -6.44 -26.13 -2.94
CA THR A 56 -6.89 -25.43 -4.14
C THR A 56 -5.60 -24.85 -4.73
N SER A 57 -5.32 -25.16 -5.99
CA SER A 57 -4.24 -24.51 -6.71
C SER A 57 -4.39 -23.01 -6.42
N MET A 58 -3.55 -22.49 -5.51
CA MET A 58 -3.60 -21.05 -5.22
C MET A 58 -3.14 -20.41 -6.53
N GLU A 59 -4.10 -19.89 -7.27
CA GLU A 59 -3.76 -18.99 -8.35
C GLU A 59 -2.83 -17.94 -7.75
N LEU A 60 -1.62 -17.89 -8.28
CA LEU A 60 -0.65 -16.90 -7.83
C LEU A 60 -1.26 -15.51 -8.06
N PRO A 61 -1.09 -14.58 -7.14
CA PRO A 61 -1.57 -13.21 -7.35
C PRO A 61 -0.88 -12.61 -8.58
N LYS A 62 -1.56 -11.71 -9.28
CA LYS A 62 -0.93 -10.81 -10.25
C LYS A 62 -0.40 -9.58 -9.53
N LEU A 63 0.59 -8.95 -10.13
CA LEU A 63 1.16 -7.71 -9.66
C LEU A 63 0.93 -6.60 -10.69
N PHE A 64 0.24 -5.56 -10.28
CA PHE A 64 -0.01 -4.37 -11.09
C PHE A 64 0.78 -3.20 -10.53
N VAL A 65 1.54 -2.51 -11.38
CA VAL A 65 2.44 -1.44 -10.95
C VAL A 65 2.18 -0.17 -11.75
N VAL A 66 2.00 0.93 -11.06
CA VAL A 66 2.08 2.29 -11.61
C VAL A 66 3.34 2.92 -11.08
N ALA A 67 4.30 3.19 -11.96
CA ALA A 67 5.59 3.78 -11.61
C ALA A 67 5.71 5.17 -12.27
N ILE A 68 5.79 6.21 -11.44
CA ILE A 68 5.75 7.61 -11.85
C ILE A 68 7.09 8.26 -11.51
N GLY A 69 7.71 8.91 -12.50
CA GLY A 69 8.91 9.70 -12.32
C GLY A 69 8.76 11.08 -12.96
N VAL A 70 8.76 12.13 -12.14
CA VAL A 70 8.65 13.51 -12.63
C VAL A 70 9.90 14.29 -12.26
N GLY A 71 10.70 14.66 -13.24
CA GLY A 71 11.93 15.43 -13.07
C GLY A 71 11.90 16.77 -13.82
N ASP A 72 11.12 16.86 -14.88
CA ASP A 72 10.99 18.07 -15.68
C ASP A 72 9.74 18.87 -15.27
N TYR A 73 9.97 20.07 -14.73
CA TYR A 73 8.91 20.94 -14.24
C TYR A 73 8.92 22.27 -14.98
N ASN A 74 7.75 22.72 -15.41
CA ASN A 74 7.59 24.01 -16.08
C ASN A 74 7.55 25.19 -15.08
N ASP A 75 7.46 24.91 -13.78
CA ASP A 75 7.47 25.94 -12.75
C ASP A 75 8.91 26.27 -12.34
N PRO A 76 9.37 27.55 -12.49
CA PRO A 76 10.73 27.94 -12.15
C PRO A 76 11.06 27.82 -10.65
N LYS A 77 10.06 27.65 -9.79
CA LYS A 77 10.25 27.40 -8.35
C LYS A 77 10.58 25.94 -8.04
N LEU A 78 10.34 25.03 -8.99
CA LEU A 78 10.64 23.61 -8.84
C LEU A 78 11.94 23.30 -9.60
N PRO A 79 13.04 23.00 -8.91
CA PRO A 79 14.27 22.60 -9.58
C PRO A 79 14.06 21.29 -10.33
N LYS A 80 14.75 21.11 -11.46
CA LYS A 80 14.74 19.86 -12.20
C LYS A 80 15.37 18.74 -11.36
N LEU A 81 14.78 17.55 -11.41
CA LEU A 81 15.30 16.34 -10.83
C LEU A 81 15.83 15.42 -11.95
N ARG A 82 17.03 14.87 -11.75
CA ARG A 82 17.76 14.19 -12.84
C ARG A 82 17.43 12.70 -12.96
N PHE A 83 17.00 12.07 -11.86
CA PHE A 83 16.96 10.60 -11.79
C PHE A 83 15.56 10.03 -11.63
N THR A 84 14.55 10.80 -11.34
CA THR A 84 13.19 10.33 -11.02
C THR A 84 12.59 9.40 -12.07
N CYS A 85 12.74 9.74 -13.35
CA CYS A 85 12.27 8.88 -14.45
C CYS A 85 13.15 7.61 -14.60
N LYS A 86 14.45 7.71 -14.32
CA LYS A 86 15.34 6.55 -14.25
C LYS A 86 14.93 5.62 -13.11
N ASP A 87 14.64 6.17 -11.94
CA ASP A 87 14.23 5.40 -10.76
C ASP A 87 12.91 4.66 -11.02
N ALA A 88 11.92 5.32 -11.62
CA ALA A 88 10.67 4.67 -12.03
C ALA A 88 10.89 3.50 -13.01
N LYS A 89 11.80 3.68 -13.98
CA LYS A 89 12.15 2.62 -14.96
C LYS A 89 12.93 1.48 -14.32
N ASP A 90 13.92 1.78 -13.48
CA ASP A 90 14.75 0.76 -12.81
C ASP A 90 13.91 -0.04 -11.79
N PHE A 91 13.05 0.64 -11.03
CA PHE A 91 12.07 -0.01 -10.17
C PHE A 91 11.17 -0.96 -10.97
N SER A 92 10.60 -0.49 -12.06
CA SER A 92 9.74 -1.28 -12.95
C SER A 92 10.46 -2.51 -13.48
N LYS A 93 11.71 -2.37 -13.91
CA LYS A 93 12.54 -3.48 -14.41
C LYS A 93 12.81 -4.51 -13.31
N ALA A 94 13.16 -4.06 -12.10
CA ALA A 94 13.40 -4.94 -10.96
C ALA A 94 12.13 -5.72 -10.57
N ILE A 95 10.97 -5.07 -10.58
CA ILE A 95 9.70 -5.70 -10.25
C ILE A 95 9.24 -6.68 -11.34
N THR A 96 9.40 -6.35 -12.62
CA THR A 96 9.02 -7.23 -13.72
C THR A 96 9.78 -8.56 -13.67
N SER A 97 11.00 -8.59 -13.12
CA SER A 97 11.76 -9.82 -12.92
C SER A 97 11.12 -10.80 -11.91
N LYS A 98 10.09 -10.39 -11.18
CA LYS A 98 9.36 -11.23 -10.20
C LYS A 98 8.21 -12.04 -10.81
N LYS A 99 7.97 -11.93 -12.12
CA LYS A 99 7.02 -12.79 -12.83
C LYS A 99 7.44 -14.26 -12.72
N GLY A 100 6.47 -15.12 -12.48
CA GLY A 100 6.65 -16.56 -12.29
C GLY A 100 6.76 -16.98 -10.82
N LEU A 101 7.40 -16.21 -9.94
CA LEU A 101 7.44 -16.40 -8.49
C LEU A 101 7.79 -15.06 -7.81
N PRO A 102 6.97 -14.49 -6.91
CA PRO A 102 5.72 -15.05 -6.34
C PRO A 102 4.44 -14.67 -7.11
N TYR A 103 4.54 -14.05 -8.28
CA TYR A 103 3.40 -13.55 -9.05
C TYR A 103 3.20 -14.34 -10.35
N GLU A 104 1.95 -14.65 -10.70
CA GLU A 104 1.58 -15.26 -11.97
C GLU A 104 1.97 -14.35 -13.15
N ASP A 105 1.62 -13.08 -13.03
CA ASP A 105 1.91 -12.05 -14.01
C ASP A 105 2.32 -10.74 -13.34
N VAL A 106 3.08 -9.92 -14.06
CA VAL A 106 3.49 -8.58 -13.62
C VAL A 106 3.21 -7.60 -14.74
N GLN A 107 2.31 -6.67 -14.51
CA GLN A 107 1.93 -5.61 -15.45
C GLN A 107 2.36 -4.26 -14.90
N VAL A 108 3.01 -3.45 -15.75
CA VAL A 108 3.59 -2.18 -15.34
C VAL A 108 3.16 -1.06 -16.29
N LYS A 109 2.66 0.05 -15.72
CA LYS A 109 2.54 1.35 -16.40
C LYS A 109 3.60 2.29 -15.87
N ILE A 110 4.39 2.87 -16.76
CA ILE A 110 5.43 3.85 -16.42
C ILE A 110 4.99 5.20 -16.97
N LEU A 111 4.96 6.21 -16.12
CA LEU A 111 4.65 7.59 -16.47
C LEU A 111 5.88 8.45 -16.18
N CYS A 112 6.41 9.10 -17.21
CA CYS A 112 7.61 9.92 -17.09
C CYS A 112 7.36 11.34 -17.60
N ASP A 113 7.76 12.34 -16.82
CA ASP A 113 7.72 13.74 -17.19
C ASP A 113 6.39 14.14 -17.85
N ASN A 114 6.38 14.53 -19.13
CA ASN A 114 5.18 14.99 -19.84
C ASN A 114 4.08 13.92 -20.00
N GLU A 115 4.37 12.66 -19.73
CA GLU A 115 3.40 11.56 -19.66
C GLU A 115 2.90 11.32 -18.23
N ALA A 116 3.28 12.17 -17.27
CA ALA A 116 2.92 12.09 -15.87
C ALA A 116 2.13 13.33 -15.41
N THR A 117 1.14 13.74 -16.19
CA THR A 117 0.22 14.81 -15.79
C THR A 117 -0.74 14.32 -14.71
N ARG A 118 -1.47 15.24 -14.08
CA ARG A 118 -2.51 14.88 -13.13
C ARG A 118 -3.55 13.93 -13.72
N ALA A 119 -3.94 14.16 -14.98
CA ALA A 119 -4.91 13.31 -15.68
C ALA A 119 -4.36 11.91 -15.91
N ASP A 120 -3.11 11.78 -16.37
CA ASP A 120 -2.47 10.48 -16.60
C ASP A 120 -2.35 9.67 -15.31
N ILE A 121 -2.11 10.34 -14.17
CA ILE A 121 -2.07 9.67 -12.85
C ILE A 121 -3.45 9.12 -12.48
N PHE A 122 -4.54 9.89 -12.68
CA PHE A 122 -5.89 9.38 -12.45
C PHE A 122 -6.21 8.19 -13.35
N GLU A 123 -5.84 8.26 -14.63
CA GLU A 123 -6.06 7.18 -15.58
C GLU A 123 -5.28 5.91 -15.20
N ALA A 124 -4.06 6.07 -14.68
CA ALA A 124 -3.27 4.95 -14.18
C ALA A 124 -3.85 4.35 -12.88
N MET A 125 -4.40 5.16 -11.98
CA MET A 125 -5.10 4.67 -10.78
C MET A 125 -6.40 3.95 -11.15
N GLU A 126 -7.16 4.48 -12.11
CA GLU A 126 -8.36 3.83 -12.63
C GLU A 126 -8.03 2.46 -13.25
N TRP A 127 -6.93 2.36 -14.00
CA TRP A 127 -6.44 1.08 -14.51
C TRP A 127 -6.16 0.07 -13.38
N LEU A 128 -5.55 0.48 -12.26
CA LEU A 128 -5.34 -0.41 -11.11
C LEU A 128 -6.67 -0.94 -10.55
N LYS A 129 -7.72 -0.11 -10.50
CA LYS A 129 -9.05 -0.52 -10.05
C LYS A 129 -9.69 -1.55 -10.98
N GLN A 130 -9.60 -1.31 -12.29
CA GLN A 130 -10.24 -2.16 -13.30
C GLN A 130 -9.57 -3.53 -13.44
N GLU A 131 -8.25 -3.59 -13.35
CA GLU A 131 -7.50 -4.81 -13.63
C GLU A 131 -7.26 -5.69 -12.40
N SER A 132 -7.23 -5.10 -11.19
CA SER A 132 -6.91 -5.86 -9.99
C SER A 132 -8.11 -6.54 -9.35
N SER A 133 -7.87 -7.70 -8.77
CA SER A 133 -8.80 -8.47 -7.94
C SER A 133 -8.33 -8.50 -6.48
N PRO A 134 -9.17 -8.93 -5.51
CA PRO A 134 -8.80 -8.96 -4.09
C PRO A 134 -7.59 -9.83 -3.75
N ASN A 135 -7.22 -10.78 -4.62
CA ASN A 135 -6.04 -11.61 -4.43
C ASN A 135 -4.75 -10.95 -4.92
N ASP A 136 -4.87 -9.93 -5.77
CA ASP A 136 -3.74 -9.29 -6.44
C ASP A 136 -3.03 -8.26 -5.55
N VAL A 137 -1.84 -7.85 -6.00
CA VAL A 137 -1.06 -6.79 -5.39
C VAL A 137 -0.93 -5.63 -6.35
N CYS A 138 -1.14 -4.42 -5.84
CA CYS A 138 -0.96 -3.17 -6.59
C CYS A 138 0.18 -2.37 -5.96
N ILE A 139 1.02 -1.77 -6.79
CA ILE A 139 2.07 -0.86 -6.34
C ILE A 139 1.86 0.50 -7.01
N PHE A 140 1.83 1.54 -6.20
CA PHE A 140 1.96 2.92 -6.63
C PHE A 140 3.34 3.42 -6.22
N PHE A 141 4.21 3.66 -7.20
CA PHE A 141 5.53 4.25 -7.02
C PHE A 141 5.53 5.68 -7.55
N PHE A 142 6.02 6.62 -6.77
CA PHE A 142 6.17 8.00 -7.18
C PHE A 142 7.54 8.54 -6.79
N ALA A 143 8.29 9.04 -7.77
CA ALA A 143 9.54 9.77 -7.57
C ALA A 143 9.39 11.19 -8.17
N GLY A 144 9.54 12.23 -7.34
CA GLY A 144 9.33 13.61 -7.76
C GLY A 144 9.23 14.60 -6.62
N HIS A 145 8.84 15.83 -6.92
CA HIS A 145 8.56 16.81 -5.88
C HIS A 145 7.24 16.58 -5.18
N GLY A 146 7.21 16.86 -3.88
CA GLY A 146 6.02 16.99 -3.07
C GLY A 146 5.93 18.39 -2.47
N MET A 147 4.72 18.91 -2.30
CA MET A 147 4.48 20.22 -1.68
C MET A 147 3.36 20.16 -0.66
N ARG A 148 3.30 21.16 0.21
CA ARG A 148 2.19 21.40 1.12
C ARG A 148 1.63 22.78 0.94
N ASP A 149 0.36 22.91 1.20
CA ASP A 149 -0.27 24.22 1.32
C ASP A 149 -0.23 24.73 2.78
N GLU A 150 -0.77 25.94 2.98
CA GLU A 150 -0.87 26.60 4.29
C GLU A 150 -1.72 25.81 5.31
N LYS A 151 -2.55 24.87 4.85
CA LYS A 151 -3.38 23.98 5.68
C LYS A 151 -2.72 22.62 5.90
N ASP A 152 -1.44 22.49 5.58
CA ASP A 152 -0.65 21.25 5.72
C ASP A 152 -1.15 20.08 4.87
N ARG A 153 -1.89 20.35 3.79
CA ARG A 153 -2.32 19.34 2.84
C ARG A 153 -1.19 19.02 1.87
N PHE A 154 -0.89 17.74 1.70
CA PHE A 154 0.17 17.27 0.82
C PHE A 154 -0.32 17.12 -0.62
N TYR A 155 0.55 17.51 -1.55
CA TYR A 155 0.35 17.40 -2.99
C TYR A 155 1.59 16.76 -3.62
N PHE A 156 1.37 15.75 -4.42
CA PHE A 156 2.34 15.30 -5.40
C PHE A 156 2.39 16.35 -6.51
N MET A 157 3.56 16.56 -7.08
CA MET A 157 3.76 17.52 -8.15
C MET A 157 3.88 16.78 -9.50
N PRO A 158 2.78 16.52 -10.22
CA PRO A 158 2.82 15.99 -11.57
C PRO A 158 3.43 16.96 -12.55
N TYR A 159 3.74 16.49 -13.76
CA TYR A 159 4.12 17.37 -14.86
C TYR A 159 3.02 18.41 -15.16
N GLY A 160 3.44 19.64 -15.42
CA GLY A 160 2.53 20.75 -15.67
C GLY A 160 1.92 21.40 -14.43
N CYS A 161 2.21 20.87 -13.24
CA CYS A 161 1.76 21.47 -11.99
C CYS A 161 2.42 22.81 -11.72
N ASN A 162 1.66 23.72 -11.10
CA ASN A 162 2.10 25.05 -10.73
C ASN A 162 2.00 25.24 -9.21
N THR A 163 3.12 25.69 -8.60
CA THR A 163 3.21 25.90 -7.14
C THR A 163 2.24 26.96 -6.62
N ASN A 164 1.77 27.88 -7.46
CA ASN A 164 0.76 28.88 -7.10
C ASN A 164 -0.68 28.35 -7.22
N LYS A 165 -0.86 27.13 -7.77
CA LYS A 165 -2.16 26.52 -8.05
C LYS A 165 -2.18 25.06 -7.60
N LEU A 166 -1.84 24.78 -6.36
CA LEU A 166 -1.76 23.42 -5.83
C LEU A 166 -3.07 22.62 -5.97
N TYR A 167 -4.20 23.28 -6.08
CA TYR A 167 -5.49 22.64 -6.34
C TYR A 167 -5.60 21.99 -7.74
N GLU A 168 -4.70 22.34 -8.67
CA GLU A 168 -4.58 21.67 -9.98
C GLU A 168 -3.63 20.46 -9.93
N CYS A 169 -2.92 20.24 -8.81
CA CYS A 169 -2.00 19.14 -8.60
C CYS A 169 -2.69 17.90 -8.02
N PHE A 170 -2.01 16.78 -7.92
CA PHE A 170 -2.56 15.53 -7.38
C PHE A 170 -2.39 15.51 -5.85
N SER A 171 -3.48 15.68 -5.12
CA SER A 171 -3.44 15.76 -3.66
C SER A 171 -3.38 14.38 -2.99
N ALA A 172 -2.94 14.33 -1.72
CA ALA A 172 -3.04 13.13 -0.89
C ALA A 172 -4.50 12.66 -0.72
N SER A 173 -5.47 13.58 -0.78
CA SER A 173 -6.89 13.25 -0.75
C SER A 173 -7.34 12.59 -2.05
N ASP A 174 -6.88 13.09 -3.20
CA ASP A 174 -7.12 12.44 -4.49
C ASP A 174 -6.57 11.00 -4.47
N PHE A 175 -5.29 10.84 -4.09
CA PHE A 175 -4.67 9.53 -3.97
C PHE A 175 -5.47 8.59 -3.06
N ARG A 176 -5.89 9.06 -1.88
CA ARG A 176 -6.66 8.22 -0.94
C ARG A 176 -8.00 7.80 -1.52
N ASN A 177 -8.73 8.73 -2.14
CA ASN A 177 -10.02 8.43 -2.74
C ASN A 177 -9.89 7.36 -3.83
N GLU A 178 -8.88 7.51 -4.70
CA GLU A 178 -8.59 6.52 -5.74
C GLU A 178 -8.16 5.17 -5.14
N ALA A 179 -7.34 5.18 -4.08
CA ALA A 179 -6.83 3.99 -3.42
C ALA A 179 -7.91 3.17 -2.70
N GLU A 180 -8.98 3.81 -2.21
CA GLU A 180 -10.10 3.14 -1.52
C GLU A 180 -10.88 2.19 -2.44
N ASP A 181 -10.87 2.44 -3.74
CA ASP A 181 -11.60 1.65 -4.74
C ASP A 181 -10.74 0.55 -5.39
N ILE A 182 -9.44 0.48 -5.09
CA ILE A 182 -8.56 -0.59 -5.58
C ILE A 182 -8.89 -1.88 -4.85
N HIS A 183 -9.21 -2.94 -5.60
CA HIS A 183 -9.58 -4.24 -5.04
C HIS A 183 -8.38 -5.01 -4.49
N GLY A 184 -7.21 -4.88 -5.11
CA GLY A 184 -5.96 -5.52 -4.71
C GLY A 184 -5.35 -4.89 -3.45
N LYS A 185 -4.34 -5.55 -2.89
CA LYS A 185 -3.55 -5.03 -1.77
C LYS A 185 -2.63 -3.93 -2.25
N LEU A 186 -2.86 -2.68 -1.85
CA LEU A 186 -2.08 -1.53 -2.33
C LEU A 186 -0.83 -1.29 -1.47
N ILE A 187 0.30 -1.18 -2.15
CA ILE A 187 1.57 -0.72 -1.58
C ILE A 187 1.91 0.62 -2.24
N ALA A 188 2.05 1.67 -1.45
CA ALA A 188 2.51 2.97 -1.94
C ALA A 188 3.97 3.19 -1.55
N SER A 189 4.83 3.43 -2.53
CA SER A 189 6.23 3.80 -2.36
C SER A 189 6.43 5.22 -2.88
N VAL A 190 6.74 6.15 -1.99
CA VAL A 190 6.83 7.57 -2.33
C VAL A 190 8.22 8.08 -2.03
N ASP A 191 8.95 8.41 -3.09
CA ASP A 191 10.21 9.15 -3.04
C ASP A 191 9.96 10.60 -3.47
N ALA A 192 9.34 11.34 -2.58
CA ALA A 192 9.03 12.75 -2.78
C ALA A 192 9.68 13.58 -1.67
N CYS A 193 10.77 14.24 -2.02
CA CYS A 193 11.35 15.23 -1.14
C CYS A 193 10.42 16.42 -1.00
N TYR A 194 10.20 16.83 0.23
CA TYR A 194 9.54 18.10 0.48
C TYR A 194 10.43 19.24 0.02
N SER A 195 10.08 19.90 -1.08
CA SER A 195 10.74 21.14 -1.53
C SER A 195 10.33 22.37 -0.71
N GLY A 196 9.98 22.18 0.55
CA GLY A 196 9.54 23.22 1.48
C GLY A 196 10.60 24.23 1.92
N ALA A 197 11.76 24.27 1.24
CA ALA A 197 12.75 25.34 1.44
C ALA A 197 12.26 26.73 0.98
N LEU A 198 11.07 26.81 0.36
CA LEU A 198 10.47 28.07 -0.07
C LEU A 198 9.48 28.69 0.92
N PHE A 199 9.11 27.95 1.97
CA PHE A 199 8.23 28.44 3.03
C PHE A 199 8.92 28.30 4.39
N GLU A 200 9.22 29.40 5.05
CA GLU A 200 9.73 29.46 6.42
C GLU A 200 8.65 28.95 7.38
N GLY A 201 8.72 27.72 7.78
CA GLY A 201 7.82 27.16 8.78
C GLY A 201 7.93 25.65 8.97
N GLY A 202 8.64 25.24 10.01
CA GLY A 202 8.48 23.97 10.75
C GLY A 202 8.66 22.63 10.00
N ARG A 203 9.82 22.03 10.21
CA ARG A 203 10.37 20.85 9.51
C ARG A 203 9.91 19.45 9.96
N SER A 204 9.00 19.27 10.91
CA SER A 204 8.90 17.93 11.53
C SER A 204 7.55 17.20 11.44
N ALA A 205 6.48 17.83 10.99
CA ALA A 205 5.15 17.19 10.98
C ALA A 205 4.73 16.56 9.64
N ALA A 206 5.53 16.72 8.60
CA ALA A 206 5.14 16.56 7.21
C ALA A 206 4.85 15.12 6.79
N THR A 207 5.80 14.27 6.96
CA THR A 207 5.70 12.86 6.58
C THR A 207 4.73 12.12 7.51
N THR A 208 4.72 12.47 8.79
CA THR A 208 3.83 11.88 9.78
C THR A 208 2.37 12.16 9.44
N HIS A 209 2.03 13.40 9.07
CA HIS A 209 0.66 13.77 8.73
C HIS A 209 0.18 13.17 7.41
N PHE A 210 1.04 13.08 6.40
CA PHE A 210 0.77 12.35 5.16
C PHE A 210 0.51 10.87 5.43
N ILE A 211 1.39 10.23 6.22
CA ILE A 211 1.21 8.84 6.68
C ILE A 211 -0.10 8.69 7.46
N GLU A 212 -0.43 9.63 8.34
CA GLU A 212 -1.69 9.59 9.09
C GLU A 212 -2.93 9.80 8.23
N GLN A 213 -2.86 10.67 7.21
CA GLN A 213 -3.93 10.83 6.24
C GLN A 213 -4.18 9.55 5.44
N LEU A 214 -3.14 8.78 5.14
CA LEU A 214 -3.23 7.52 4.40
C LEU A 214 -3.58 6.32 5.29
N LYS A 215 -3.17 6.29 6.56
CA LYS A 215 -3.51 5.19 7.52
C LYS A 215 -5.01 5.00 7.78
N ARG A 216 -5.84 5.96 7.39
CA ARG A 216 -7.30 5.88 7.53
C ARG A 216 -7.98 5.12 6.40
N SER A 217 -7.23 4.58 5.44
CA SER A 217 -7.76 3.74 4.35
C SER A 217 -8.30 2.41 4.89
N LYS A 218 -9.48 2.00 4.45
CA LYS A 218 -10.17 0.77 4.88
C LYS A 218 -9.49 -0.52 4.43
N ASN A 219 -8.65 -0.48 3.40
CA ASN A 219 -8.12 -1.67 2.71
C ASN A 219 -6.69 -2.07 3.09
N GLY A 220 -6.15 -1.53 4.20
CA GLY A 220 -4.82 -1.95 4.67
C GLY A 220 -3.71 -1.62 3.67
N MET A 221 -3.43 -0.34 3.46
CA MET A 221 -2.34 0.12 2.61
C MET A 221 -1.01 0.09 3.34
N LEU A 222 0.04 -0.41 2.68
CA LEU A 222 1.42 -0.31 3.15
C LEU A 222 2.09 0.89 2.48
N LEU A 223 2.66 1.80 3.27
CA LEU A 223 3.33 3.00 2.78
C LEU A 223 4.82 2.97 3.10
N TYR A 224 5.64 3.18 2.08
CA TYR A 224 7.07 3.45 2.18
C TYR A 224 7.34 4.89 1.73
N ALA A 225 8.07 5.65 2.54
CA ALA A 225 8.56 6.98 2.17
C ALA A 225 10.08 7.02 2.33
N SER A 226 10.80 7.52 1.33
CA SER A 226 12.27 7.52 1.29
C SER A 226 12.92 8.52 2.24
N SER A 227 12.21 9.55 2.67
CA SER A 227 12.74 10.56 3.60
C SER A 227 11.94 10.63 4.88
N SER A 228 12.64 10.58 6.02
CA SER A 228 12.10 11.01 7.30
C SER A 228 12.00 12.54 7.35
N SER A 229 11.20 13.06 8.29
CA SER A 229 10.91 14.49 8.47
C SER A 229 12.15 15.41 8.55
N ASP A 230 13.33 14.85 8.78
CA ASP A 230 14.55 15.60 9.09
C ASP A 230 15.65 15.53 8.02
N THR A 231 15.47 14.75 6.95
CA THR A 231 16.49 14.57 5.90
C THR A 231 15.92 14.82 4.51
N LYS A 232 16.63 15.62 3.70
CA LYS A 232 16.37 15.73 2.26
C LYS A 232 16.89 14.47 1.59
N SER A 233 16.09 13.83 0.73
CA SER A 233 16.65 12.88 -0.22
C SER A 233 17.68 13.59 -1.09
N ARG A 234 18.80 12.93 -1.32
CA ARG A 234 19.88 13.46 -2.18
C ARG A 234 19.86 12.66 -3.47
N GLU A 235 19.98 13.38 -4.59
CA GLU A 235 20.33 12.74 -5.84
C GLU A 235 21.82 12.37 -5.79
N ASP A 236 22.14 11.10 -5.99
CA ASP A 236 23.50 10.57 -6.07
C ASP A 236 23.65 9.68 -7.31
N GLU A 237 24.80 9.77 -7.98
CA GLU A 237 25.11 8.97 -9.18
C GLU A 237 25.51 7.53 -8.86
N SER A 238 25.66 7.19 -7.56
CA SER A 238 26.19 5.90 -7.08
C SER A 238 25.14 4.79 -6.88
N TRP A 239 23.89 5.02 -7.31
CA TRP A 239 22.81 4.04 -7.23
C TRP A 239 22.45 3.41 -8.57
#